data_9e7836810854289bd47aa444facf4838
#
_entry.id   9e7836810854289bd47aa444facf4838
#
_cell.length_a   1.000
_cell.length_b   1.000
_cell.length_c   1.000
_cell.angle_alpha   90.00
_cell.angle_beta   90.00
_cell.angle_gamma   90.00
#
_symmetry.space_group_name_H-M   'P 1'
#
loop_
_entity.id
_entity.type
_entity.pdbx_description
1 polymer ?
#
loop_
_entity_poly.entity_id
_entity_poly.type
_entity_poly.pdbx_seq_one_letter_code
_entity_poly.pdbx_strand_id
1 'polypeptide(L)'
;MKPVYLVVDVKIDDVGAYGKYKEKVKPLIESYGGKYLSRGGEINVLENELWEPTRMVLVKFPDKESAMNWHNCYEYRALKKIRIDNATSTSLIIEGL
;
A
#
# COMPACT_ATOMS: atom_id res chain seq x y z
N MET A 1 -11.02 5.40 -18.81
CA MET A 1 -10.63 5.67 -17.41
C MET A 1 -9.15 5.50 -17.24
N LYS A 2 -8.54 6.34 -16.40
CA LYS A 2 -7.11 6.26 -16.16
C LYS A 2 -6.81 5.35 -14.98
N PRO A 3 -5.73 4.57 -15.05
CA PRO A 3 -5.30 3.80 -13.89
C PRO A 3 -4.82 4.75 -12.80
N VAL A 4 -4.82 4.25 -11.55
CA VAL A 4 -4.21 4.95 -10.44
C VAL A 4 -3.20 4.04 -9.76
N TYR A 5 -2.23 4.65 -9.11
CA TYR A 5 -1.18 3.92 -8.39
C TYR A 5 -1.25 4.27 -6.92
N LEU A 6 -1.38 3.23 -6.11
CA LEU A 6 -1.25 3.35 -4.67
C LEU A 6 0.24 3.23 -4.34
N VAL A 7 0.79 4.28 -3.73
CA VAL A 7 2.19 4.33 -3.33
C VAL A 7 2.23 4.37 -1.81
N VAL A 8 2.91 3.42 -1.21
CA VAL A 8 3.03 3.33 0.25
C VAL A 8 4.50 3.27 0.63
N ASP A 9 4.89 4.11 1.58
CA ASP A 9 6.17 3.98 2.27
C ASP A 9 5.85 3.58 3.70
N VAL A 10 6.38 2.46 4.17
CA VAL A 10 6.02 1.91 5.46
C VAL A 10 7.25 1.49 6.25
N LYS A 11 7.36 2.03 7.48
CA LYS A 11 8.34 1.61 8.46
C LYS A 11 7.67 0.63 9.41
N ILE A 12 8.10 -0.62 9.38
CA ILE A 12 7.49 -1.68 10.18
C ILE A 12 8.12 -1.69 11.57
N ASP A 13 7.27 -1.57 12.61
CA ASP A 13 7.72 -1.60 14.01
C ASP A 13 7.66 -3.02 14.58
N ASP A 14 6.61 -3.78 14.24
CA ASP A 14 6.44 -5.18 14.66
C ASP A 14 6.28 -6.07 13.42
N VAL A 15 7.33 -6.75 13.06
CA VAL A 15 7.37 -7.60 11.85
C VAL A 15 6.37 -8.75 11.92
N GLY A 16 6.22 -9.37 13.08
CA GLY A 16 5.29 -10.49 13.25
C GLY A 16 3.83 -10.08 13.08
N ALA A 17 3.42 -9.00 13.74
CA ALA A 17 2.06 -8.48 13.64
C ALA A 17 1.79 -7.95 12.23
N TYR A 18 2.75 -7.24 11.64
CA TYR A 18 2.60 -6.70 10.29
C TYR A 18 2.53 -7.83 9.24
N GLY A 19 3.18 -8.96 9.49
CA GLY A 19 3.10 -10.13 8.61
C GLY A 19 1.68 -10.63 8.42
N LYS A 20 0.87 -10.59 9.47
CA LYS A 20 -0.56 -10.95 9.38
C LYS A 20 -1.33 -9.99 8.48
N TYR A 21 -1.02 -8.69 8.56
CA TYR A 21 -1.59 -7.67 7.69
C TYR A 21 -1.22 -7.95 6.23
N LYS A 22 0.07 -8.18 5.95
CA LYS A 22 0.57 -8.43 4.59
C LYS A 22 -0.12 -9.63 3.94
N GLU A 23 -0.31 -10.69 4.71
CA GLU A 23 -0.91 -11.92 4.21
C GLU A 23 -2.37 -11.73 3.82
N LYS A 24 -3.12 -10.97 4.63
CA LYS A 24 -4.57 -10.78 4.44
C LYS A 24 -4.91 -9.65 3.47
N VAL A 25 -4.09 -8.60 3.40
CA VAL A 25 -4.38 -7.45 2.55
C VAL A 25 -4.22 -7.75 1.07
N LYS A 26 -3.28 -8.62 0.71
CA LYS A 26 -3.00 -8.93 -0.69
C LYS A 26 -4.22 -9.46 -1.44
N PRO A 27 -4.88 -10.55 -0.98
CA PRO A 27 -6.06 -11.03 -1.70
C PRO A 27 -7.21 -10.02 -1.69
N LEU A 28 -7.32 -9.20 -0.65
CA LEU A 28 -8.36 -8.17 -0.59
C LEU A 28 -8.14 -7.10 -1.65
N ILE A 29 -6.91 -6.58 -1.76
CA ILE A 29 -6.55 -5.60 -2.80
C ILE A 29 -6.80 -6.18 -4.19
N GLU A 30 -6.40 -7.42 -4.41
CA GLU A 30 -6.59 -8.09 -5.70
C GLU A 30 -8.06 -8.27 -6.04
N SER A 31 -8.92 -8.49 -5.04
CA SER A 31 -10.35 -8.61 -5.27
C SER A 31 -11.00 -7.31 -5.73
N TYR A 32 -10.36 -6.17 -5.51
CA TYR A 32 -10.80 -4.86 -6.01
C TYR A 32 -10.07 -4.44 -7.27
N GLY A 33 -9.37 -5.36 -7.93
CA GLY A 33 -8.68 -5.10 -9.18
C GLY A 33 -7.25 -4.59 -9.03
N GLY A 34 -6.74 -4.54 -7.81
CA GLY A 34 -5.37 -4.10 -7.56
C GLY A 34 -4.35 -5.14 -8.00
N LYS A 35 -3.25 -4.66 -8.56
CA LYS A 35 -2.13 -5.50 -8.98
C LYS A 35 -0.85 -4.97 -8.33
N TYR A 36 -0.19 -5.80 -7.54
CA TYR A 36 1.08 -5.43 -6.96
C TYR A 36 2.16 -5.34 -8.03
N LEU A 37 2.81 -4.19 -8.12
CA LEU A 37 3.93 -3.96 -9.05
C LEU A 37 5.25 -4.02 -8.30
N SER A 38 5.25 -3.65 -7.02
CA SER A 38 6.40 -3.80 -6.14
C SER A 38 5.90 -3.96 -4.71
N ARG A 39 6.55 -4.81 -3.95
CA ARG A 39 6.16 -5.05 -2.56
C ARG A 39 7.41 -5.29 -1.72
N GLY A 40 8.00 -4.19 -1.25
CA GLY A 40 9.23 -4.25 -0.47
C GLY A 40 10.45 -4.62 -1.28
N GLY A 41 10.48 -4.26 -2.57
CA GLY A 41 11.63 -4.49 -3.42
C GLY A 41 12.82 -3.61 -3.03
N GLU A 42 14.00 -3.93 -3.55
CA GLU A 42 15.20 -3.16 -3.30
C GLU A 42 15.02 -1.73 -3.78
N ILE A 43 15.43 -0.77 -2.95
CA ILE A 43 15.33 0.64 -3.26
C ILE A 43 16.73 1.17 -3.58
N ASN A 44 16.85 1.84 -4.72
CA ASN A 44 18.09 2.52 -5.12
C ASN A 44 17.80 4.01 -5.09
N VAL A 45 18.19 4.68 -4.01
CA VAL A 45 17.91 6.10 -3.81
C VAL A 45 18.78 6.94 -4.74
N LEU A 46 18.15 7.82 -5.50
CA LEU A 46 18.84 8.78 -6.35
C LEU A 46 18.95 10.14 -5.64
N GLU A 47 17.84 10.58 -5.03
CA GLU A 47 17.76 11.78 -4.23
C GLU A 47 16.71 11.57 -3.14
N ASN A 48 16.95 12.05 -1.94
CA ASN A 48 16.05 11.82 -0.81
C ASN A 48 15.81 13.09 0.02
N GLU A 49 15.84 14.24 -0.60
CA GLU A 49 15.68 15.52 0.12
C GLU A 49 14.28 15.72 0.71
N LEU A 50 13.24 15.19 0.03
CA LEU A 50 11.86 15.31 0.54
C LEU A 50 11.58 14.35 1.70
N TRP A 51 11.98 13.11 1.54
CA TRP A 51 11.92 12.11 2.61
C TRP A 51 12.85 10.95 2.28
N GLU A 52 13.23 10.23 3.32
CA GLU A 52 14.05 9.03 3.14
C GLU A 52 13.13 7.81 3.08
N PRO A 53 13.13 7.09 1.94
CA PRO A 53 12.26 5.93 1.80
C PRO A 53 12.70 4.79 2.72
N THR A 54 11.72 4.05 3.22
CA THR A 54 11.94 2.93 4.12
C THR A 54 11.64 1.61 3.41
N ARG A 55 10.36 1.32 3.18
CA ARG A 55 9.94 0.13 2.47
C ARG A 55 8.78 0.51 1.58
N MET A 56 8.95 0.37 0.28
CA MET A 56 7.98 0.85 -0.70
C MET A 56 7.09 -0.27 -1.20
N VAL A 57 5.81 0.05 -1.36
CA VAL A 57 4.83 -0.82 -1.99
C VAL A 57 4.15 -0.03 -3.10
N LEU A 58 4.00 -0.64 -4.25
CA LEU A 58 3.35 -0.02 -5.41
C LEU A 58 2.26 -0.96 -5.93
N VAL A 59 1.03 -0.45 -5.97
CA VAL A 59 -0.13 -1.21 -6.44
C VAL A 59 -0.84 -0.41 -7.53
N LYS A 60 -1.14 -1.06 -8.64
CA LYS A 60 -1.93 -0.45 -9.72
C LYS A 60 -3.39 -0.89 -9.60
N PHE A 61 -4.30 0.10 -9.57
CA PHE A 61 -5.73 -0.15 -9.69
C PHE A 61 -6.22 0.33 -11.06
N PRO A 62 -7.29 -0.29 -11.61
CA PRO A 62 -7.79 0.11 -12.92
C PRO A 62 -8.33 1.54 -12.97
N ASP A 63 -8.80 2.05 -11.84
CA ASP A 63 -9.32 3.40 -11.71
C ASP A 63 -9.35 3.84 -10.23
N LYS A 64 -9.61 5.11 -10.01
CA LYS A 64 -9.68 5.70 -8.67
C LYS A 64 -10.81 5.08 -7.84
N GLU A 65 -11.96 4.83 -8.47
CA GLU A 65 -13.11 4.27 -7.76
C GLU A 65 -12.78 2.91 -7.15
N SER A 66 -12.13 2.03 -7.90
CA SER A 66 -11.72 0.73 -7.39
C SER A 66 -10.78 0.83 -6.19
N ALA A 67 -9.79 1.73 -6.28
CA ALA A 67 -8.86 1.97 -5.18
C ALA A 67 -9.58 2.50 -3.93
N MET A 68 -10.48 3.46 -4.11
CA MET A 68 -11.21 4.04 -2.98
C MET A 68 -12.20 3.04 -2.39
N ASN A 69 -12.82 2.20 -3.22
CA ASN A 69 -13.71 1.15 -2.74
C ASN A 69 -12.96 0.15 -1.84
N TRP A 70 -11.75 -0.24 -2.26
CA TRP A 70 -10.90 -1.07 -1.41
C TRP A 70 -10.58 -0.35 -0.09
N HIS A 71 -10.08 0.88 -0.17
CA HIS A 71 -9.63 1.63 1.00
C HIS A 71 -10.76 1.84 2.03
N ASN A 72 -11.99 1.98 1.56
CA ASN A 72 -13.16 2.25 2.40
C ASN A 72 -14.00 1.00 2.71
N CYS A 73 -13.61 -0.17 2.25
CA CYS A 73 -14.40 -1.36 2.49
C CYS A 73 -14.34 -1.82 3.95
N TYR A 74 -15.39 -2.53 4.36
CA TYR A 74 -15.51 -3.01 5.73
C TYR A 74 -14.33 -3.90 6.15
N GLU A 75 -13.95 -4.83 5.28
CA GLU A 75 -12.89 -5.80 5.55
C GLU A 75 -11.54 -5.11 5.78
N TYR A 76 -11.31 -3.98 5.11
CA TYR A 76 -10.04 -3.28 5.27
C TYR A 76 -9.93 -2.54 6.60
N ARG A 77 -11.04 -2.21 7.24
CA ARG A 77 -11.00 -1.46 8.53
C ARG A 77 -10.17 -2.18 9.59
N ALA A 78 -10.41 -3.48 9.78
CA ALA A 78 -9.68 -4.27 10.76
C ALA A 78 -8.21 -4.44 10.36
N LEU A 79 -7.95 -4.65 9.07
CA LEU A 79 -6.58 -4.78 8.57
C LEU A 79 -5.82 -3.47 8.70
N LYS A 80 -6.46 -2.35 8.38
CA LYS A 80 -5.86 -1.02 8.51
C LYS A 80 -5.41 -0.75 9.95
N LYS A 81 -6.20 -1.17 10.93
CA LYS A 81 -5.83 -1.01 12.34
C LYS A 81 -4.56 -1.78 12.68
N ILE A 82 -4.41 -3.00 12.17
CA ILE A 82 -3.17 -3.77 12.36
C ILE A 82 -1.97 -3.01 11.82
N ARG A 83 -2.10 -2.44 10.63
CA ARG A 83 -1.03 -1.65 10.02
C ARG A 83 -0.69 -0.41 10.85
N ILE A 84 -1.72 0.34 11.25
CA ILE A 84 -1.53 1.59 12.02
C ILE A 84 -0.89 1.30 13.38
N ASP A 85 -1.30 0.23 14.05
CA ASP A 85 -0.79 -0.12 15.37
C ASP A 85 0.66 -0.64 15.34
N ASN A 86 1.12 -1.18 14.20
CA ASN A 86 2.40 -1.87 14.11
C ASN A 86 3.37 -1.30 13.07
N ALA A 87 3.04 -0.16 12.50
CA ALA A 87 3.86 0.48 11.48
C ALA A 87 3.58 1.97 11.41
N THR A 88 4.55 2.72 10.89
CA THR A 88 4.38 4.13 10.54
C THR A 88 4.48 4.24 9.05
N SER A 89 3.48 4.85 8.40
CA SER A 89 3.45 4.85 6.94
C SER A 89 2.90 6.15 6.36
N THR A 90 3.26 6.36 5.10
CA THR A 90 2.68 7.37 4.23
C THR A 90 2.10 6.64 3.03
N SER A 91 0.85 6.92 2.70
CA SER A 91 0.23 6.32 1.52
C SER A 91 -0.53 7.37 0.74
N LEU A 92 -0.49 7.22 -0.57
CA LEU A 92 -1.17 8.15 -1.48
C LEU A 92 -1.57 7.41 -2.75
N ILE A 93 -2.52 8.00 -3.45
CA ILE A 93 -2.94 7.52 -4.76
C ILE A 93 -2.58 8.61 -5.77
N ILE A 94 -1.88 8.22 -6.83
CA ILE A 94 -1.54 9.13 -7.92
C ILE A 94 -2.15 8.62 -9.22
N GLU A 95 -2.76 9.54 -9.98
CA GLU A 95 -3.35 9.21 -11.27
C GLU A 95 -2.27 8.92 -12.30
N GLY A 96 -2.47 7.85 -13.06
CA GLY A 96 -1.57 7.47 -14.13
C GLY A 96 -1.94 8.12 -15.47
N LEU A 97 -1.21 7.79 -16.47
CA LEU A 97 -1.48 8.25 -17.85
C LEU A 97 -2.57 7.36 -18.52
#